data_6ddcea76b31bc02b9a80a51d8a450415
#
_entry.id   6ddcea76b31bc02b9a80a51d8a450415
#
_cell.length_a   1.000
_cell.length_b   1.000
_cell.length_c   1.000
_cell.angle_alpha   90.00
_cell.angle_beta   90.00
_cell.angle_gamma   90.00
#
_symmetry.space_group_name_H-M   'P 1'
#
loop_
_entity.id
_entity.type
_entity.pdbx_description
1 polymer ?
#
loop_
_entity_poly.entity_id
_entity_poly.type
_entity_poly.pdbx_seq_one_letter_code
_entity_poly.pdbx_strand_id
1 'polypeptide(L)'
;PARLRRLQQRAAARGTTPANALLTAYSAVLAAWSARPAFTLNLTLFHRPALHPAIEEVVGDFTRTSLLAVDITAGAPFTALARRVHDQLADDLDHNRFSGIRVLRELSARRGAPVLMPVVFTSGLSMGMASALRELGRPTWGVTQTPQVWLDHQLAAVDDGLLVMWDAAEDRFLPGALHA
;
A
#
# COMPACT_ATOMS: atom_id res chain seq x y z
N PRO A 1 0.30 13.37 17.65
CA PRO A 1 1.79 13.26 17.68
C PRO A 1 2.23 12.00 18.40
N ALA A 2 1.74 11.76 19.63
CA ALA A 2 2.21 10.66 20.46
C ALA A 2 1.93 9.26 19.88
N ARG A 3 0.81 9.08 19.13
CA ARG A 3 0.41 7.77 18.59
C ARG A 3 1.31 7.33 17.43
N LEU A 4 1.61 8.22 16.49
CA LEU A 4 2.48 7.90 15.35
C LEU A 4 3.91 7.61 15.82
N ARG A 5 4.46 8.45 16.71
CA ARG A 5 5.79 8.20 17.31
C ARG A 5 5.84 6.87 18.06
N ARG A 6 4.78 6.53 18.81
CA ARG A 6 4.69 5.23 19.50
C ARG A 6 4.63 4.05 18.51
N LEU A 7 3.91 4.21 17.40
CA LEU A 7 3.89 3.19 16.33
C LEU A 7 5.29 3.01 15.73
N GLN A 8 5.98 4.12 15.41
CA GLN A 8 7.36 4.10 14.88
C GLN A 8 8.32 3.38 15.82
N GLN A 9 8.31 3.74 17.11
CA GLN A 9 9.15 3.11 18.13
C GLN A 9 8.85 1.61 18.29
N ARG A 10 7.56 1.24 18.33
CA ARG A 10 7.15 -0.17 18.47
C ARG A 10 7.47 -1.01 17.24
N ALA A 11 7.34 -0.45 16.05
CA ALA A 11 7.72 -1.10 14.82
C ALA A 11 9.23 -1.34 14.77
N ALA A 12 10.03 -0.30 15.02
CA ALA A 12 11.49 -0.40 15.06
C ALA A 12 11.98 -1.44 16.09
N ALA A 13 11.41 -1.44 17.31
CA ALA A 13 11.73 -2.43 18.34
C ALA A 13 11.42 -3.89 17.95
N ARG A 14 10.65 -4.10 16.85
CA ARG A 14 10.29 -5.42 16.32
C ARG A 14 10.92 -5.71 14.95
N GLY A 15 11.90 -4.89 14.53
CA GLY A 15 12.59 -5.06 13.25
C GLY A 15 11.68 -4.87 12.04
N THR A 16 10.64 -4.02 12.15
CA THR A 16 9.73 -3.72 11.05
C THR A 16 9.48 -2.21 10.91
N THR A 17 8.77 -1.81 9.87
CA THR A 17 8.45 -0.40 9.61
C THR A 17 7.00 -0.08 10.00
N PRO A 18 6.69 1.20 10.31
CA PRO A 18 5.30 1.63 10.52
C PRO A 18 4.39 1.32 9.32
N ALA A 19 4.91 1.50 8.09
CA ALA A 19 4.18 1.18 6.86
C ALA A 19 3.82 -0.30 6.80
N ASN A 20 4.78 -1.19 7.11
CA ASN A 20 4.52 -2.62 7.14
C ASN A 20 3.52 -3.03 8.23
N ALA A 21 3.59 -2.43 9.41
CA ALA A 21 2.61 -2.69 10.48
C ALA A 21 1.19 -2.28 10.05
N LEU A 22 1.04 -1.15 9.35
CA LEU A 22 -0.24 -0.69 8.82
C LEU A 22 -0.72 -1.54 7.64
N LEU A 23 0.18 -1.92 6.73
CA LEU A 23 -0.10 -2.87 5.65
C LEU A 23 -0.60 -4.22 6.20
N THR A 24 0.05 -4.74 7.25
CA THR A 24 -0.38 -5.98 7.90
C THR A 24 -1.76 -5.84 8.56
N ALA A 25 -2.03 -4.72 9.23
CA ALA A 25 -3.33 -4.45 9.83
C ALA A 25 -4.43 -4.35 8.76
N TYR A 26 -4.18 -3.63 7.68
CA TYR A 26 -5.08 -3.54 6.53
C TYR A 26 -5.34 -4.93 5.92
N SER A 27 -4.28 -5.71 5.70
CA SER A 27 -4.39 -7.08 5.20
C SER A 27 -5.23 -7.97 6.12
N ALA A 28 -5.09 -7.85 7.45
CA ALA A 28 -5.88 -8.61 8.40
C ALA A 28 -7.37 -8.25 8.36
N VAL A 29 -7.69 -6.96 8.21
CA VAL A 29 -9.08 -6.48 8.02
C VAL A 29 -9.65 -7.03 6.72
N LEU A 30 -8.94 -6.92 5.61
CA LEU A 30 -9.38 -7.47 4.33
C LEU A 30 -9.61 -8.98 4.37
N ALA A 31 -8.73 -9.72 5.06
CA ALA A 31 -8.90 -11.17 5.22
C ALA A 31 -10.17 -11.53 5.99
N ALA A 32 -10.53 -10.74 7.02
CA ALA A 32 -11.76 -10.94 7.78
C ALA A 32 -13.03 -10.69 6.95
N TRP A 33 -12.95 -9.86 5.91
CA TRP A 33 -14.05 -9.52 5.00
C TRP A 33 -14.02 -10.31 3.68
N SER A 34 -12.94 -11.04 3.43
CA SER A 34 -12.75 -11.83 2.21
C SER A 34 -13.26 -13.25 2.38
N ALA A 35 -13.75 -13.84 1.29
CA ALA A 35 -14.07 -15.25 1.26
C ALA A 35 -12.84 -16.18 1.40
N ARG A 36 -11.63 -15.65 1.25
CA ARG A 36 -10.37 -16.39 1.35
C ARG A 36 -9.34 -15.60 2.15
N PRO A 37 -8.57 -16.25 3.04
CA PRO A 37 -7.52 -15.58 3.81
C PRO A 37 -6.27 -15.24 2.98
N ALA A 38 -6.13 -15.82 1.79
CA ALA A 38 -5.03 -15.58 0.87
C ALA A 38 -5.51 -14.78 -0.35
N PHE A 39 -4.83 -13.68 -0.63
CA PHE A 39 -5.14 -12.77 -1.73
C PHE A 39 -3.88 -11.97 -2.15
N THR A 40 -4.01 -11.20 -3.21
CA THR A 40 -2.93 -10.32 -3.69
C THR A 40 -3.33 -8.86 -3.52
N LEU A 41 -2.45 -8.08 -2.91
CA LEU A 41 -2.54 -6.62 -2.89
C LEU A 41 -1.67 -6.01 -3.98
N ASN A 42 -2.16 -4.94 -4.57
CA ASN A 42 -1.39 -4.10 -5.47
C ASN A 42 -0.76 -2.96 -4.66
N LEU A 43 0.56 -2.94 -4.57
CA LEU A 43 1.29 -1.92 -3.85
C LEU A 43 1.75 -0.82 -4.78
N THR A 44 1.52 0.42 -4.39
CA THR A 44 2.10 1.59 -5.04
C THR A 44 3.48 1.86 -4.46
N LEU A 45 4.49 1.86 -5.31
CA LEU A 45 5.88 2.14 -4.97
C LEU A 45 6.32 3.42 -5.67
N PHE A 46 7.06 4.25 -4.95
CA PHE A 46 7.74 5.41 -5.50
C PHE A 46 9.22 5.05 -5.66
N HIS A 47 9.63 4.82 -6.88
CA HIS A 47 10.96 4.27 -7.17
C HIS A 47 11.73 5.17 -8.11
N ARG A 48 12.75 5.83 -7.57
CA ARG A 48 13.74 6.59 -8.34
C ARG A 48 15.07 5.83 -8.31
N PRO A 49 15.36 4.99 -9.31
CA PRO A 49 16.63 4.30 -9.35
C PRO A 49 17.77 5.32 -9.51
N ALA A 50 18.82 5.16 -8.76
CA ALA A 50 19.98 6.07 -8.76
C ALA A 50 20.82 5.93 -10.05
N LEU A 51 20.20 6.20 -11.21
CA LEU A 51 20.84 6.10 -12.54
C LEU A 51 21.63 7.36 -12.92
N HIS A 52 21.37 8.46 -12.26
CA HIS A 52 22.06 9.74 -12.50
C HIS A 52 22.11 10.56 -11.20
N PRO A 53 23.18 11.33 -10.94
CA PRO A 53 23.29 12.15 -9.72
C PRO A 53 22.13 13.13 -9.51
N ALA A 54 21.58 13.71 -10.59
CA ALA A 54 20.45 14.63 -10.52
C ALA A 54 19.08 13.97 -10.63
N ILE A 55 18.94 12.67 -10.36
CA ILE A 55 17.64 11.95 -10.50
C ILE A 55 16.56 12.52 -9.58
N GLU A 56 16.92 13.03 -8.42
CA GLU A 56 15.98 13.65 -7.48
C GLU A 56 15.41 14.97 -7.96
N GLU A 57 16.10 15.65 -8.90
CA GLU A 57 15.66 16.93 -9.50
C GLU A 57 14.74 16.73 -10.70
N VAL A 58 14.64 15.49 -11.21
CA VAL A 58 13.81 15.21 -12.39
C VAL A 58 12.33 15.22 -12.01
N VAL A 59 11.57 16.08 -12.68
CA VAL A 59 10.11 16.10 -12.58
C VAL A 59 9.53 15.02 -13.48
N GLY A 60 8.70 14.14 -12.92
CA GLY A 60 8.08 13.05 -13.66
C GLY A 60 7.36 12.05 -12.76
N ASP A 61 6.61 11.15 -13.38
CA ASP A 61 5.96 10.04 -12.68
C ASP A 61 6.96 8.88 -12.50
N PHE A 62 7.32 8.62 -11.25
CA PHE A 62 8.18 7.51 -10.84
C PHE A 62 7.39 6.44 -10.08
N THR A 63 6.09 6.44 -10.26
CA THR A 63 5.20 5.45 -9.66
C THR A 63 5.36 4.08 -10.32
N ARG A 64 5.53 3.07 -9.51
CA ARG A 64 5.54 1.66 -9.94
C ARG A 64 4.56 0.87 -9.09
N THR A 65 4.16 -0.27 -9.59
CA THR A 65 3.33 -1.22 -8.84
C THR A 65 4.09 -2.51 -8.58
N SER A 66 3.87 -3.10 -7.42
CA SER A 66 4.29 -4.45 -7.06
C SER A 66 3.07 -5.24 -6.58
N LEU A 67 3.05 -6.53 -6.85
CA LEU A 67 1.98 -7.42 -6.40
C LEU A 67 2.48 -8.21 -5.20
N LEU A 68 1.91 -7.93 -4.03
CA LEU A 68 2.23 -8.61 -2.79
C LEU A 68 1.24 -9.76 -2.56
N ALA A 69 1.73 -10.98 -2.52
CA ALA A 69 0.95 -12.12 -2.09
C ALA A 69 0.82 -12.11 -0.56
N VAL A 70 -0.41 -12.08 -0.07
CA VAL A 70 -0.72 -12.05 1.36
C VAL A 70 -1.46 -13.32 1.73
N ASP A 71 -1.02 -13.98 2.79
CA ASP A 71 -1.71 -15.10 3.43
C ASP A 71 -1.89 -14.82 4.92
N ILE A 72 -3.13 -14.50 5.31
CA ILE A 72 -3.51 -14.24 6.68
C ILE A 72 -4.09 -15.53 7.30
N THR A 73 -3.21 -16.43 7.68
CA THR A 73 -3.62 -17.66 8.35
C THR A 73 -4.23 -17.36 9.71
N ALA A 74 -5.42 -17.88 9.96
CA ALA A 74 -6.12 -17.71 11.23
C ALA A 74 -5.27 -18.20 12.43
N GLY A 75 -5.35 -17.48 13.55
CA GLY A 75 -4.70 -17.86 14.80
C GLY A 75 -3.23 -17.42 14.94
N ALA A 76 -2.60 -16.89 13.90
CA ALA A 76 -1.24 -16.38 14.05
C ALA A 76 -1.24 -15.04 14.80
N PRO A 77 -0.31 -14.81 15.75
CA PRO A 77 -0.15 -13.51 16.39
C PRO A 77 0.18 -12.41 15.37
N PHE A 78 -0.31 -11.18 15.58
CA PHE A 78 -0.08 -10.05 14.70
C PHE A 78 1.41 -9.83 14.38
N THR A 79 2.30 -10.01 15.36
CA THR A 79 3.75 -9.87 15.17
C THR A 79 4.33 -10.89 14.21
N ALA A 80 3.81 -12.11 14.20
CA ALA A 80 4.23 -13.14 13.25
C ALA A 80 3.70 -12.84 11.83
N LEU A 81 2.46 -12.36 11.72
CA LEU A 81 1.90 -11.87 10.46
C LEU A 81 2.73 -10.72 9.89
N ALA A 82 3.04 -9.71 10.73
CA ALA A 82 3.80 -8.55 10.33
C ALA A 82 5.22 -8.91 9.85
N ARG A 83 5.83 -9.92 10.46
CA ARG A 83 7.13 -10.43 10.01
C ARG A 83 7.01 -11.10 8.65
N ARG A 84 6.04 -12.00 8.45
CA ARG A 84 5.83 -12.68 7.16
C ARG A 84 5.58 -11.68 6.02
N VAL A 85 4.71 -10.69 6.27
CA VAL A 85 4.42 -9.63 5.29
C VAL A 85 5.68 -8.80 5.01
N HIS A 86 6.49 -8.52 6.03
CA HIS A 86 7.74 -7.80 5.88
C HIS A 86 8.76 -8.57 5.04
N ASP A 87 8.96 -9.85 5.35
CA ASP A 87 9.93 -10.72 4.67
C ASP A 87 9.53 -10.91 3.20
N GLN A 88 8.23 -11.16 2.93
CA GLN A 88 7.71 -11.26 1.57
C GLN A 88 7.86 -9.95 0.80
N LEU A 89 7.55 -8.81 1.43
CA LEU A 89 7.72 -7.51 0.79
C LEU A 89 9.18 -7.20 0.48
N ALA A 90 10.10 -7.53 1.37
CA ALA A 90 11.52 -7.34 1.15
C ALA A 90 12.01 -8.17 -0.05
N ASP A 91 11.62 -9.44 -0.12
CA ASP A 91 11.95 -10.34 -1.23
C ASP A 91 11.37 -9.82 -2.56
N ASP A 92 10.10 -9.40 -2.57
CA ASP A 92 9.45 -8.81 -3.75
C ASP A 92 10.14 -7.52 -4.21
N LEU A 93 10.63 -6.69 -3.29
CA LEU A 93 11.34 -5.45 -3.61
C LEU A 93 12.74 -5.72 -4.17
N ASP A 94 13.44 -6.71 -3.70
CA ASP A 94 14.75 -7.12 -4.22
C ASP A 94 14.64 -7.64 -5.66
N HIS A 95 13.49 -8.23 -6.02
CA HIS A 95 13.19 -8.75 -7.35
C HIS A 95 12.34 -7.81 -8.23
N ASN A 96 12.14 -6.59 -7.84
CA ASN A 96 11.24 -5.59 -8.42
C ASN A 96 11.63 -5.06 -9.83
N ARG A 97 12.51 -5.72 -10.57
CA ARG A 97 12.79 -5.36 -11.97
C ARG A 97 11.61 -5.62 -12.91
N PHE A 98 10.69 -6.48 -12.51
CA PHE A 98 9.49 -6.83 -13.25
C PHE A 98 8.27 -6.20 -12.55
N SER A 99 7.69 -5.13 -13.13
CA SER A 99 6.60 -4.40 -12.49
C SER A 99 5.32 -5.23 -12.40
N GLY A 100 4.48 -4.94 -11.40
CA GLY A 100 3.17 -5.58 -11.22
C GLY A 100 2.29 -5.51 -12.47
N ILE A 101 2.34 -4.41 -13.23
CA ILE A 101 1.61 -4.28 -14.50
C ILE A 101 2.07 -5.33 -15.52
N ARG A 102 3.36 -5.61 -15.61
CA ARG A 102 3.88 -6.65 -16.53
C ARG A 102 3.45 -8.03 -16.09
N VAL A 103 3.45 -8.30 -14.77
CA VAL A 103 2.92 -9.56 -14.22
C VAL A 103 1.45 -9.74 -14.57
N LEU A 104 0.61 -8.71 -14.38
CA LEU A 104 -0.82 -8.77 -14.72
C LEU A 104 -1.07 -9.00 -16.21
N ARG A 105 -0.28 -8.37 -17.09
CA ARG A 105 -0.36 -8.59 -18.54
C ARG A 105 -0.03 -10.03 -18.90
N GLU A 106 1.04 -10.57 -18.34
CA GLU A 106 1.45 -11.98 -18.59
C GLU A 106 0.40 -12.97 -18.07
N LEU A 107 -0.13 -12.74 -16.86
CA LEU A 107 -1.21 -13.56 -16.31
C LEU A 107 -2.48 -13.50 -17.16
N SER A 108 -2.84 -12.31 -17.65
CA SER A 108 -4.00 -12.12 -18.52
C SER A 108 -3.82 -12.85 -19.85
N ALA A 109 -2.63 -12.76 -20.45
CA ALA A 109 -2.32 -13.47 -21.68
C ALA A 109 -2.42 -14.99 -21.51
N ARG A 110 -1.88 -15.54 -20.43
CA ARG A 110 -1.96 -16.98 -20.13
C ARG A 110 -3.37 -17.46 -19.84
N ARG A 111 -4.22 -16.62 -19.23
CA ARG A 111 -5.62 -16.96 -18.90
C ARG A 111 -6.59 -16.69 -20.03
N GLY A 112 -6.21 -15.98 -21.08
CA GLY A 112 -7.09 -15.53 -22.14
C GLY A 112 -8.17 -14.54 -21.67
N ALA A 113 -8.03 -13.95 -20.50
CA ALA A 113 -8.97 -13.01 -19.89
C ALA A 113 -8.24 -12.01 -19.00
N PRO A 114 -8.76 -10.78 -18.81
CA PRO A 114 -8.17 -9.78 -17.91
C PRO A 114 -8.03 -10.30 -16.48
N VAL A 115 -6.83 -10.17 -15.92
CA VAL A 115 -6.56 -10.41 -14.50
C VAL A 115 -6.42 -9.08 -13.81
N LEU A 116 -7.24 -8.85 -12.79
CA LEU A 116 -7.26 -7.63 -12.00
C LEU A 116 -6.83 -7.90 -10.56
N MET A 117 -6.08 -6.96 -9.99
CA MET A 117 -5.79 -6.89 -8.55
C MET A 117 -6.28 -5.52 -8.06
N PRO A 118 -7.60 -5.41 -7.79
CA PRO A 118 -8.27 -4.11 -7.69
C PRO A 118 -8.17 -3.46 -6.31
N VAL A 119 -7.47 -4.08 -5.37
CA VAL A 119 -7.26 -3.53 -4.04
C VAL A 119 -5.83 -3.03 -3.94
N VAL A 120 -5.70 -1.75 -3.66
CA VAL A 120 -4.43 -1.02 -3.65
C VAL A 120 -4.06 -0.58 -2.25
N PHE A 121 -2.77 -0.59 -1.95
CA PHE A 121 -2.21 0.01 -0.76
C PHE A 121 -1.07 0.95 -1.16
N THR A 122 -1.19 2.20 -0.76
CA THR A 122 -0.22 3.26 -1.02
C THR A 122 0.28 3.85 0.30
N SER A 123 1.58 3.89 0.51
CA SER A 123 2.17 4.51 1.69
C SER A 123 3.08 5.67 1.33
N GLY A 124 2.66 6.87 1.68
CA GLY A 124 3.43 8.10 1.59
C GLY A 124 4.13 8.50 2.91
N LEU A 125 4.28 7.59 3.86
CA LEU A 125 4.83 7.89 5.19
C LEU A 125 6.28 8.39 5.16
N SER A 126 7.07 7.97 4.19
CA SER A 126 8.48 8.36 4.02
C SER A 126 8.70 9.50 3.04
N MET A 127 7.67 9.97 2.36
CA MET A 127 7.82 10.90 1.23
C MET A 127 7.98 12.37 1.61
N GLY A 128 7.87 12.73 2.89
CA GLY A 128 7.94 14.15 3.29
C GLY A 128 6.85 15.05 2.69
N MET A 129 5.85 14.47 2.05
CA MET A 129 4.80 15.19 1.32
C MET A 129 4.04 16.20 2.20
N ALA A 130 3.93 15.90 3.49
CA ALA A 130 3.31 16.82 4.44
C ALA A 130 4.06 18.15 4.59
N SER A 131 5.39 18.14 4.51
CA SER A 131 6.17 19.39 4.57
C SER A 131 6.02 20.23 3.33
N ALA A 132 6.03 19.64 2.15
CA ALA A 132 5.83 20.34 0.89
C ALA A 132 4.41 20.91 0.74
N LEU A 133 3.40 20.15 1.17
CA LEU A 133 2.01 20.61 1.13
C LEU A 133 1.72 21.76 2.10
N ARG A 134 2.44 21.86 3.22
CA ARG A 134 2.28 22.98 4.17
C ARG A 134 2.57 24.34 3.56
N GLU A 135 3.54 24.42 2.67
CA GLU A 135 3.88 25.66 1.97
C GLU A 135 2.78 26.08 0.99
N LEU A 136 2.05 25.12 0.44
CA LEU A 136 0.98 25.34 -0.53
C LEU A 136 -0.39 25.51 0.12
N GLY A 137 -0.59 24.96 1.31
CA GLY A 137 -1.85 25.04 2.04
C GLY A 137 -2.23 23.72 2.69
N ARG A 138 -3.43 23.67 3.27
CA ARG A 138 -3.98 22.47 3.93
C ARG A 138 -4.91 21.70 2.97
N PRO A 139 -4.64 20.43 2.68
CA PRO A 139 -5.57 19.61 1.92
C PRO A 139 -6.92 19.50 2.66
N THR A 140 -8.02 19.74 1.97
CA THR A 140 -9.38 19.64 2.51
C THR A 140 -10.18 18.49 1.93
N TRP A 141 -9.85 18.12 0.70
CA TRP A 141 -10.52 17.05 -0.02
C TRP A 141 -9.62 16.52 -1.14
N GLY A 142 -9.76 15.25 -1.49
CA GLY A 142 -9.08 14.63 -2.61
C GLY A 142 -9.77 13.32 -2.98
N VAL A 143 -9.65 12.92 -4.23
CA VAL A 143 -10.13 11.64 -4.74
C VAL A 143 -9.13 11.12 -5.76
N THR A 144 -8.93 9.82 -5.78
CA THR A 144 -8.19 9.13 -6.83
C THR A 144 -9.17 8.35 -7.71
N GLN A 145 -8.93 8.35 -9.02
CA GLN A 145 -9.76 7.64 -10.00
C GLN A 145 -8.87 6.76 -10.88
N THR A 146 -8.13 5.87 -10.25
CA THR A 146 -7.31 4.92 -10.99
C THR A 146 -8.20 3.85 -11.62
N PRO A 147 -8.19 3.68 -12.95
CA PRO A 147 -8.99 2.65 -13.61
C PRO A 147 -8.71 1.26 -13.04
N GLN A 148 -9.77 0.43 -12.90
CA GLN A 148 -9.71 -0.95 -12.42
C GLN A 148 -9.38 -1.10 -10.92
N VAL A 149 -9.29 -0.01 -10.15
CA VAL A 149 -9.17 -0.04 -8.69
C VAL A 149 -10.57 0.01 -8.08
N TRP A 150 -10.84 -0.90 -7.15
CA TRP A 150 -12.10 -0.94 -6.40
C TRP A 150 -11.96 -0.35 -5.00
N LEU A 151 -10.78 -0.50 -4.41
CA LEU A 151 -10.46 0.07 -3.11
C LEU A 151 -8.99 0.52 -3.11
N ASP A 152 -8.78 1.80 -2.95
CA ASP A 152 -7.45 2.41 -2.79
C ASP A 152 -7.28 2.89 -1.35
N HIS A 153 -6.36 2.27 -0.64
CA HIS A 153 -5.99 2.64 0.72
C HIS A 153 -4.71 3.45 0.72
N GLN A 154 -4.80 4.70 1.10
CA GLN A 154 -3.69 5.62 1.08
C GLN A 154 -3.33 6.08 2.49
N LEU A 155 -2.02 6.15 2.77
CA LEU A 155 -1.44 6.62 4.02
C LEU A 155 -0.52 7.80 3.78
N ALA A 156 -0.66 8.85 4.56
CA ALA A 156 0.28 9.95 4.59
C ALA A 156 0.56 10.40 6.03
N ALA A 157 1.80 10.83 6.28
CA ALA A 157 2.11 11.53 7.51
C ALA A 157 1.69 13.00 7.34
N VAL A 158 0.87 13.51 8.26
CA VAL A 158 0.44 14.91 8.28
C VAL A 158 0.66 15.46 9.67
N ASP A 159 1.38 16.55 9.72
CA ASP A 159 1.82 17.11 11.00
C ASP A 159 2.48 16.04 11.89
N ASP A 160 1.93 15.79 13.04
CA ASP A 160 2.36 14.74 13.95
C ASP A 160 1.38 13.54 13.94
N GLY A 161 0.58 13.40 12.91
CA GLY A 161 -0.48 12.40 12.79
C GLY A 161 -0.37 11.52 11.55
N LEU A 162 -1.35 10.69 11.39
CA LEU A 162 -1.54 9.82 10.25
C LEU A 162 -2.85 10.18 9.57
N LEU A 163 -2.77 10.50 8.28
CA LEU A 163 -3.93 10.60 7.40
C LEU A 163 -4.12 9.25 6.72
N VAL A 164 -5.33 8.72 6.85
CA VAL A 164 -5.78 7.52 6.16
C VAL A 164 -6.92 7.92 5.25
N MET A 165 -6.81 7.60 3.98
CA MET A 165 -7.84 7.85 2.97
C MET A 165 -8.22 6.55 2.29
N TRP A 166 -9.50 6.39 2.02
CA TRP A 166 -10.03 5.31 1.21
C TRP A 166 -10.86 5.89 0.07
N ASP A 167 -10.46 5.57 -1.15
CA ASP A 167 -11.26 5.80 -2.34
C ASP A 167 -11.82 4.44 -2.78
N ALA A 168 -13.13 4.35 -2.92
CA ALA A 168 -13.80 3.10 -3.22
C ALA A 168 -14.84 3.26 -4.34
N ALA A 169 -14.91 2.28 -5.23
CA ALA A 169 -15.98 2.15 -6.19
C ALA A 169 -17.20 1.51 -5.48
N GLU A 170 -18.10 2.33 -4.98
CA GLU A 170 -19.21 1.89 -4.09
C GLU A 170 -20.08 0.79 -4.69
N ASP A 171 -20.26 0.78 -6.04
CA ASP A 171 -20.99 -0.23 -6.78
C ASP A 171 -20.37 -1.64 -6.71
N ARG A 172 -19.15 -1.76 -6.21
CA ARG A 172 -18.42 -3.03 -6.04
C ARG A 172 -18.57 -3.64 -4.66
N PHE A 173 -19.23 -2.96 -3.74
CA PHE A 173 -19.38 -3.39 -2.36
C PHE A 173 -20.86 -3.56 -1.98
N LEU A 174 -21.11 -4.41 -1.01
CA LEU A 174 -22.45 -4.52 -0.44
C LEU A 174 -22.86 -3.20 0.23
N PRO A 175 -24.15 -2.82 0.18
CA PRO A 175 -24.61 -1.63 0.86
C PRO A 175 -24.18 -1.59 2.33
N GLY A 176 -23.57 -0.49 2.75
CA GLY A 176 -23.08 -0.29 4.12
C GLY A 176 -21.73 -0.92 4.45
N ALA A 177 -21.14 -1.75 3.58
CA ALA A 177 -19.88 -2.42 3.86
C ALA A 177 -18.70 -1.46 4.08
N LEU A 178 -18.71 -0.31 3.39
CA LEU A 178 -17.63 0.69 3.52
C LEU A 178 -17.78 1.57 4.78
N HIS A 179 -18.88 1.46 5.51
CA HIS A 179 -19.17 2.25 6.71
C HIS A 179 -19.20 1.41 7.99
N ALA A 180 -19.03 0.10 7.88
CA ALA A 180 -18.97 -0.84 8.98
C ALA A 180 -17.53 -1.00 9.49
#